data_495f885e601b77eb11efa86c6255a935
#
_entry.id   495f885e601b77eb11efa86c6255a935
#
_cell.length_a   1.000
_cell.length_b   1.000
_cell.length_c   1.000
_cell.angle_alpha   90.00
_cell.angle_beta   90.00
_cell.angle_gamma   90.00
#
_symmetry.space_group_name_H-M   'P 1'
#
loop_
_entity.id
_entity.type
_entity.pdbx_description
1 polymer ?
#
loop_
_entity_poly.entity_id
_entity_poly.type
_entity_poly.pdbx_seq_one_letter_code
_entity_poly.pdbx_strand_id
1 'polypeptide(L)'
;MNKLFVILPCYNEEKDIKNLVEKWMDIDGQIKSVDYEMTVYCINDCSKDNTHEVISGLCKSYPQRVILIDHEVNKGLGGVLSTGFNLFNNEGTSGDLCVLMDGDNTHDPVYALSMFEKIKDGYDCVIASRYCEASKVKGVPSVRLFLSWGARLYYSAMLNVKNVKDYTCGYRMYSYEIISRALKEYGDSFVENRSFACMMEVLFKLSRIGAKFAEVPFELRYDHKEGESKMKIAKTVKESLKTAFMLRINK
;
A
#
# COMPACT_ATOMS: atom_id res chain seq x y z
N MET A 1 -5.18 -22.03 -8.73
CA MET A 1 -4.33 -20.85 -8.49
C MET A 1 -5.09 -19.89 -7.61
N ASN A 2 -4.43 -19.37 -6.59
CA ASN A 2 -4.95 -18.29 -5.76
C ASN A 2 -4.86 -16.95 -6.54
N LYS A 3 -5.59 -15.94 -6.08
CA LYS A 3 -5.58 -14.62 -6.71
C LYS A 3 -4.66 -13.65 -5.97
N LEU A 4 -3.97 -12.79 -6.74
CA LEU A 4 -3.26 -11.63 -6.23
C LEU A 4 -3.98 -10.36 -6.67
N PHE A 5 -4.56 -9.65 -5.74
CA PHE A 5 -5.18 -8.35 -5.95
C PHE A 5 -4.12 -7.26 -5.77
N VAL A 6 -3.72 -6.59 -6.85
CA VAL A 6 -2.80 -5.45 -6.77
C VAL A 6 -3.61 -4.17 -6.76
N ILE A 7 -3.62 -3.44 -5.67
CA ILE A 7 -4.37 -2.20 -5.49
C ILE A 7 -3.42 -1.02 -5.62
N LEU A 8 -3.67 -0.19 -6.62
CA LEU A 8 -2.91 1.02 -6.92
C LEU A 8 -3.78 2.26 -6.72
N PRO A 9 -3.58 3.02 -5.62
CA PRO A 9 -4.17 4.34 -5.43
C PRO A 9 -3.65 5.31 -6.49
N CYS A 10 -4.55 5.91 -7.26
CA CYS A 10 -4.23 6.84 -8.34
C CYS A 10 -4.89 8.19 -8.11
N TYR A 11 -4.09 9.26 -7.97
CA TYR A 11 -4.58 10.64 -7.95
C TYR A 11 -3.62 11.57 -8.68
N ASN A 12 -3.97 11.97 -9.91
CA ASN A 12 -3.13 12.73 -10.82
C ASN A 12 -1.78 12.03 -11.09
N GLU A 13 -1.82 10.79 -11.55
CA GLU A 13 -0.66 9.94 -11.84
C GLU A 13 -0.50 9.65 -13.34
N GLU A 14 -0.98 10.55 -14.24
CA GLU A 14 -0.95 10.37 -15.70
C GLU A 14 0.44 10.02 -16.25
N LYS A 15 1.52 10.47 -15.59
CA LYS A 15 2.91 10.28 -16.02
C LYS A 15 3.49 8.95 -15.57
N ASP A 16 3.07 8.46 -14.40
CA ASP A 16 3.72 7.36 -13.69
C ASP A 16 2.96 6.04 -13.80
N ILE A 17 1.62 6.08 -13.85
CA ILE A 17 0.78 4.90 -13.71
C ILE A 17 0.95 3.87 -14.84
N LYS A 18 1.18 4.31 -16.10
CA LYS A 18 1.40 3.41 -17.22
C LYS A 18 2.63 2.54 -16.98
N ASN A 19 3.75 3.17 -16.67
CA ASN A 19 5.02 2.49 -16.46
C ASN A 19 4.93 1.51 -15.26
N LEU A 20 4.23 1.90 -14.20
CA LEU A 20 4.02 1.05 -13.04
C LEU A 20 3.20 -0.21 -13.36
N VAL A 21 2.09 -0.05 -14.09
CA VAL A 21 1.25 -1.19 -14.51
C VAL A 21 2.03 -2.13 -15.43
N GLU A 22 2.80 -1.59 -16.39
CA GLU A 22 3.63 -2.40 -17.29
C GLU A 22 4.67 -3.22 -16.50
N LYS A 23 5.33 -2.63 -15.49
CA LYS A 23 6.25 -3.37 -14.58
C LYS A 23 5.54 -4.50 -13.82
N TRP A 24 4.28 -4.33 -13.41
CA TRP A 24 3.50 -5.41 -12.82
C TRP A 24 3.26 -6.52 -13.85
N MET A 25 2.94 -6.19 -15.10
CA MET A 25 2.76 -7.19 -16.15
C MET A 25 4.07 -7.94 -16.47
N ASP A 26 5.23 -7.27 -16.39
CA ASP A 26 6.54 -7.88 -16.63
C ASP A 26 6.86 -9.01 -15.65
N ILE A 27 6.39 -8.93 -14.41
CA ILE A 27 6.61 -9.98 -13.40
C ILE A 27 5.49 -11.03 -13.32
N ASP A 28 4.47 -10.95 -14.19
CA ASP A 28 3.32 -11.88 -14.17
C ASP A 28 3.73 -13.36 -14.25
N GLY A 29 4.71 -13.67 -15.09
CA GLY A 29 5.26 -15.04 -15.19
C GLY A 29 5.86 -15.53 -13.87
N GLN A 30 6.52 -14.67 -13.11
CA GLN A 30 7.10 -14.98 -11.81
C GLN A 30 6.02 -15.16 -10.74
N ILE A 31 4.95 -14.35 -10.78
CA ILE A 31 3.79 -14.49 -9.89
C ILE A 31 3.07 -15.81 -10.16
N LYS A 32 2.88 -16.18 -11.42
CA LYS A 32 2.30 -17.48 -11.80
C LYS A 32 3.17 -18.66 -11.32
N SER A 33 4.49 -18.51 -11.31
CA SER A 33 5.40 -19.56 -10.83
C SER A 33 5.27 -19.86 -9.34
N VAL A 34 4.70 -18.94 -8.56
CA VAL A 34 4.39 -19.11 -7.13
C VAL A 34 2.92 -19.45 -6.88
N ASP A 35 2.16 -19.81 -7.93
CA ASP A 35 0.77 -20.28 -7.94
C ASP A 35 -0.28 -19.20 -7.68
N TYR A 36 -0.03 -17.97 -8.15
CA TYR A 36 -0.98 -16.86 -8.10
C TYR A 36 -1.32 -16.32 -9.49
N GLU A 37 -2.58 -15.90 -9.65
CA GLU A 37 -3.05 -15.13 -10.81
C GLU A 37 -3.30 -13.69 -10.39
N MET A 38 -2.62 -12.74 -11.06
CA MET A 38 -2.62 -11.34 -10.69
C MET A 38 -3.68 -10.56 -11.47
N THR A 39 -4.38 -9.65 -10.76
CA THR A 39 -5.20 -8.58 -11.34
C THR A 39 -4.82 -7.26 -10.69
N VAL A 40 -4.59 -6.24 -11.51
CA VAL A 40 -4.24 -4.88 -11.07
C VAL A 40 -5.49 -4.00 -11.05
N TYR A 41 -5.86 -3.50 -9.90
CA TYR A 41 -6.97 -2.58 -9.68
C TYR A 41 -6.42 -1.17 -9.50
N CYS A 42 -6.58 -0.34 -10.52
CA CYS A 42 -6.25 1.08 -10.46
C CYS A 42 -7.46 1.84 -9.92
N ILE A 43 -7.38 2.33 -8.69
CA ILE A 43 -8.46 3.10 -8.06
C ILE A 43 -8.17 4.58 -8.24
N ASN A 44 -8.85 5.19 -9.20
CA ASN A 44 -8.74 6.61 -9.53
C ASN A 44 -9.57 7.46 -8.57
N ASP A 45 -8.90 8.20 -7.71
CA ASP A 45 -9.54 9.02 -6.65
C ASP A 45 -9.95 10.41 -7.15
N CYS A 46 -10.75 10.45 -8.23
CA CYS A 46 -11.24 11.69 -8.85
C CYS A 46 -10.07 12.57 -9.34
N SER A 47 -9.17 12.02 -10.16
CA SER A 47 -8.06 12.76 -10.77
C SER A 47 -8.55 13.90 -11.64
N LYS A 48 -7.72 14.94 -11.79
CA LYS A 48 -8.01 16.15 -12.59
C LYS A 48 -7.15 16.25 -13.84
N ASP A 49 -6.22 15.32 -14.02
CA ASP A 49 -5.36 15.15 -15.18
C ASP A 49 -5.86 13.97 -16.04
N ASN A 50 -5.06 13.49 -16.99
CA ASN A 50 -5.42 12.39 -17.86
C ASN A 50 -5.24 10.98 -17.26
N THR A 51 -5.19 10.85 -15.93
CA THR A 51 -5.00 9.55 -15.26
C THR A 51 -6.08 8.54 -15.65
N HIS A 52 -7.35 8.97 -15.72
CA HIS A 52 -8.48 8.13 -16.14
C HIS A 52 -8.27 7.57 -17.56
N GLU A 53 -7.92 8.43 -18.51
CA GLU A 53 -7.72 8.07 -19.91
C GLU A 53 -6.55 7.10 -20.08
N VAL A 54 -5.45 7.32 -19.35
CA VAL A 54 -4.27 6.44 -19.36
C VAL A 54 -4.66 5.06 -18.85
N ILE A 55 -5.34 4.96 -17.71
CA ILE A 55 -5.75 3.67 -17.13
C ILE A 55 -6.79 2.99 -18.04
N SER A 56 -7.74 3.73 -18.62
CA SER A 56 -8.71 3.19 -19.58
C SER A 56 -8.03 2.57 -20.81
N GLY A 57 -6.93 3.17 -21.27
CA GLY A 57 -6.07 2.61 -22.32
C GLY A 57 -5.40 1.29 -21.88
N LEU A 58 -4.92 1.22 -20.65
CA LEU A 58 -4.32 0.01 -20.07
C LEU A 58 -5.35 -1.12 -19.92
N CYS A 59 -6.58 -0.81 -19.51
CA CYS A 59 -7.66 -1.81 -19.45
C CYS A 59 -7.95 -2.44 -20.83
N LYS A 60 -7.85 -1.67 -21.91
CA LYS A 60 -7.99 -2.19 -23.28
C LYS A 60 -6.79 -3.04 -23.71
N SER A 61 -5.57 -2.67 -23.27
CA SER A 61 -4.34 -3.40 -23.59
C SER A 61 -4.21 -4.71 -22.79
N TYR A 62 -4.75 -4.73 -21.58
CA TYR A 62 -4.68 -5.87 -20.66
C TYR A 62 -6.08 -6.24 -20.14
N PRO A 63 -7.00 -6.73 -21.02
CA PRO A 63 -8.39 -7.01 -20.63
C PRO A 63 -8.44 -8.05 -19.52
N GLN A 64 -9.31 -7.81 -18.53
CA GLN A 64 -9.49 -8.61 -17.32
C GLN A 64 -8.27 -8.66 -16.35
N ARG A 65 -7.13 -8.09 -16.76
CA ARG A 65 -5.91 -8.04 -15.95
C ARG A 65 -5.67 -6.68 -15.31
N VAL A 66 -6.18 -5.62 -15.93
CA VAL A 66 -6.16 -4.25 -15.41
C VAL A 66 -7.59 -3.76 -15.33
N ILE A 67 -8.01 -3.32 -14.15
CA ILE A 67 -9.37 -2.85 -13.88
C ILE A 67 -9.29 -1.43 -13.34
N LEU A 68 -10.08 -0.53 -13.93
CA LEU A 68 -10.26 0.84 -13.45
C LEU A 68 -11.47 0.91 -12.53
N ILE A 69 -11.29 1.55 -11.38
CA ILE A 69 -12.37 1.92 -10.46
C ILE A 69 -12.28 3.43 -10.24
N ASP A 70 -13.34 4.16 -10.63
CA ASP A 70 -13.40 5.60 -10.44
C ASP A 70 -14.18 5.97 -9.18
N HIS A 71 -13.63 6.91 -8.40
CA HIS A 71 -14.39 7.61 -7.38
C HIS A 71 -15.03 8.88 -7.98
N GLU A 72 -16.30 9.12 -7.71
CA GLU A 72 -17.01 10.33 -8.12
C GLU A 72 -16.48 11.59 -7.43
N VAL A 73 -15.94 11.43 -6.22
CA VAL A 73 -15.33 12.49 -5.41
C VAL A 73 -14.02 12.01 -4.82
N ASN A 74 -13.08 12.92 -4.61
CA ASN A 74 -11.81 12.59 -3.94
C ASN A 74 -12.06 12.18 -2.48
N LYS A 75 -11.77 10.93 -2.17
CA LYS A 75 -11.92 10.33 -0.82
C LYS A 75 -10.61 10.28 -0.04
N GLY A 76 -9.49 10.65 -0.68
CA GLY A 76 -8.13 10.54 -0.13
C GLY A 76 -7.64 9.10 -0.06
N LEU A 77 -6.38 8.92 0.33
CA LEU A 77 -5.74 7.60 0.38
C LEU A 77 -6.55 6.60 1.21
N GLY A 78 -7.04 7.00 2.38
CA GLY A 78 -7.86 6.12 3.22
C GLY A 78 -9.15 5.66 2.55
N GLY A 79 -9.81 6.52 1.77
CA GLY A 79 -10.99 6.13 1.00
C GLY A 79 -10.65 5.12 -0.11
N VAL A 80 -9.49 5.26 -0.75
CA VAL A 80 -8.99 4.29 -1.74
C VAL A 80 -8.68 2.94 -1.06
N LEU A 81 -8.02 2.96 0.11
CA LEU A 81 -7.76 1.73 0.87
C LEU A 81 -9.06 1.03 1.27
N SER A 82 -10.05 1.79 1.76
CA SER A 82 -11.36 1.23 2.10
C SER A 82 -12.02 0.57 0.90
N THR A 83 -12.02 1.23 -0.27
CA THR A 83 -12.55 0.66 -1.51
C THR A 83 -11.80 -0.63 -1.89
N GLY A 84 -10.46 -0.60 -1.86
CA GLY A 84 -9.63 -1.76 -2.22
C GLY A 84 -9.79 -2.95 -1.26
N PHE A 85 -9.84 -2.71 0.06
CA PHE A 85 -10.04 -3.78 1.03
C PHE A 85 -11.45 -4.38 0.99
N ASN A 86 -12.48 -3.57 0.76
CA ASN A 86 -13.84 -4.08 0.56
C ASN A 86 -13.96 -4.90 -0.73
N LEU A 87 -13.35 -4.43 -1.83
CA LEU A 87 -13.26 -5.20 -3.07
C LEU A 87 -12.58 -6.56 -2.82
N PHE A 88 -11.42 -6.56 -2.20
CA PHE A 88 -10.66 -7.76 -1.87
C PHE A 88 -11.45 -8.73 -0.98
N ASN A 89 -12.15 -8.21 0.03
CA ASN A 89 -12.98 -9.06 0.90
C ASN A 89 -14.19 -9.67 0.17
N ASN A 90 -14.78 -8.94 -0.80
CA ASN A 90 -15.97 -9.39 -1.51
C ASN A 90 -15.67 -10.38 -2.64
N GLU A 91 -14.53 -10.24 -3.32
CA GLU A 91 -14.16 -11.04 -4.50
C GLU A 91 -13.08 -12.09 -4.21
N GLY A 92 -12.36 -11.94 -3.10
CA GLY A 92 -11.32 -12.85 -2.66
C GLY A 92 -11.85 -14.00 -1.82
N THR A 93 -11.00 -14.98 -1.64
CA THR A 93 -11.25 -16.17 -0.83
C THR A 93 -10.01 -16.53 0.00
N SER A 94 -10.13 -17.50 0.90
CA SER A 94 -9.00 -18.00 1.70
C SER A 94 -7.83 -18.42 0.81
N GLY A 95 -6.64 -17.96 1.16
CA GLY A 95 -5.40 -18.14 0.41
C GLY A 95 -5.09 -17.05 -0.62
N ASP A 96 -6.06 -16.19 -0.97
CA ASP A 96 -5.81 -15.03 -1.81
C ASP A 96 -5.02 -13.94 -1.08
N LEU A 97 -4.33 -13.10 -1.84
CA LEU A 97 -3.49 -12.03 -1.31
C LEU A 97 -3.87 -10.67 -1.92
N CYS A 98 -3.67 -9.63 -1.14
CA CYS A 98 -3.81 -8.24 -1.58
C CYS A 98 -2.48 -7.52 -1.43
N VAL A 99 -2.01 -6.87 -2.50
CA VAL A 99 -0.89 -5.93 -2.46
C VAL A 99 -1.42 -4.53 -2.61
N LEU A 100 -1.04 -3.66 -1.70
CA LEU A 100 -1.20 -2.22 -1.82
C LEU A 100 0.15 -1.62 -2.18
N MET A 101 0.22 -0.72 -3.15
CA MET A 101 1.44 0.00 -3.55
C MET A 101 1.08 1.37 -4.10
N ASP A 102 1.87 2.40 -3.76
CA ASP A 102 1.65 3.76 -4.26
C ASP A 102 1.74 3.81 -5.80
N GLY A 103 0.86 4.58 -6.45
CA GLY A 103 0.74 4.69 -7.92
C GLY A 103 1.84 5.53 -8.60
N ASP A 104 2.83 6.03 -7.86
CA ASP A 104 3.79 7.04 -8.29
C ASP A 104 5.14 6.48 -8.80
N ASN A 105 5.19 5.20 -9.12
CA ASN A 105 6.36 4.49 -9.67
C ASN A 105 7.65 4.57 -8.82
N THR A 106 7.56 4.94 -7.55
CA THR A 106 8.73 4.99 -6.64
C THR A 106 9.12 3.63 -6.08
N HIS A 107 8.23 2.65 -6.18
CA HIS A 107 8.41 1.27 -5.76
C HIS A 107 8.49 0.33 -6.97
N ASP A 108 9.27 -0.74 -6.86
CA ASP A 108 9.36 -1.76 -7.90
C ASP A 108 8.50 -2.98 -7.53
N PRO A 109 7.60 -3.44 -8.43
CA PRO A 109 6.79 -4.64 -8.21
C PRO A 109 7.56 -5.90 -7.86
N VAL A 110 8.82 -6.02 -8.30
CA VAL A 110 9.67 -7.22 -8.07
C VAL A 110 9.79 -7.59 -6.59
N TYR A 111 9.71 -6.62 -5.68
CA TYR A 111 9.79 -6.88 -4.23
C TYR A 111 8.58 -7.65 -3.69
N ALA A 112 7.46 -7.74 -4.43
CA ALA A 112 6.35 -8.60 -4.06
C ALA A 112 6.80 -10.07 -3.96
N LEU A 113 7.77 -10.50 -4.76
CA LEU A 113 8.28 -11.88 -4.74
C LEU A 113 8.88 -12.25 -3.38
N SER A 114 9.61 -11.33 -2.74
CA SER A 114 10.14 -11.56 -1.39
C SER A 114 9.05 -11.51 -0.30
N MET A 115 7.93 -10.82 -0.57
CA MET A 115 6.79 -10.79 0.35
C MET A 115 6.04 -12.13 0.34
N PHE A 116 5.91 -12.80 -0.82
CA PHE A 116 5.30 -14.14 -0.90
C PHE A 116 6.00 -15.13 0.02
N GLU A 117 7.34 -15.11 0.09
CA GLU A 117 8.09 -16.00 0.99
C GLU A 117 7.69 -15.77 2.45
N LYS A 118 7.51 -14.51 2.87
CA LYS A 118 7.06 -14.21 4.22
C LYS A 118 5.61 -14.62 4.49
N ILE A 119 4.72 -14.49 3.51
CA ILE A 119 3.35 -15.01 3.62
C ILE A 119 3.38 -16.55 3.81
N LYS A 120 4.20 -17.27 3.05
CA LYS A 120 4.39 -18.73 3.23
C LYS A 120 4.93 -19.10 4.62
N ASP A 121 5.76 -18.24 5.22
CA ASP A 121 6.24 -18.39 6.60
C ASP A 121 5.11 -18.15 7.65
N GLY A 122 3.89 -17.83 7.23
CA GLY A 122 2.72 -17.63 8.10
C GLY A 122 2.57 -16.23 8.67
N TYR A 123 3.12 -15.21 8.00
CA TYR A 123 2.86 -13.81 8.32
C TYR A 123 1.60 -13.31 7.59
N ASP A 124 0.82 -12.47 8.25
CA ASP A 124 -0.46 -11.95 7.74
C ASP A 124 -0.30 -10.63 6.97
N CYS A 125 0.71 -9.84 7.33
CA CYS A 125 1.03 -8.57 6.70
C CYS A 125 2.54 -8.43 6.51
N VAL A 126 2.98 -8.23 5.27
CA VAL A 126 4.40 -8.03 4.93
C VAL A 126 4.59 -6.64 4.37
N ILE A 127 5.58 -5.92 4.88
CA ILE A 127 5.87 -4.52 4.55
C ILE A 127 7.20 -4.44 3.82
N ALA A 128 7.25 -3.76 2.66
CA ALA A 128 8.50 -3.31 2.06
C ALA A 128 9.04 -2.18 2.94
N SER A 129 10.10 -2.44 3.70
CA SER A 129 10.58 -1.53 4.73
C SER A 129 11.87 -0.83 4.31
N ARG A 130 11.89 0.49 4.47
CA ARG A 130 13.09 1.32 4.29
C ARG A 130 14.13 1.11 5.38
N TYR A 131 13.78 0.38 6.43
CA TYR A 131 14.58 0.21 7.64
C TYR A 131 15.13 -1.21 7.83
N CYS A 132 15.00 -2.07 6.84
CA CYS A 132 15.76 -3.32 6.77
C CYS A 132 17.22 -3.03 6.39
N GLU A 133 18.14 -3.87 6.85
CA GLU A 133 19.58 -3.67 6.67
C GLU A 133 20.00 -3.55 5.18
N ALA A 134 19.38 -4.35 4.30
CA ALA A 134 19.67 -4.33 2.87
C ALA A 134 18.88 -3.28 2.08
N SER A 135 18.03 -2.46 2.74
CA SER A 135 17.22 -1.44 2.06
C SER A 135 18.06 -0.25 1.61
N LYS A 136 17.67 0.31 0.48
CA LYS A 136 18.30 1.52 -0.08
C LYS A 136 17.24 2.59 -0.33
N VAL A 137 17.64 3.85 -0.18
CA VAL A 137 16.78 5.01 -0.47
C VAL A 137 17.57 5.94 -1.38
N LYS A 138 17.06 6.17 -2.59
CA LYS A 138 17.69 7.05 -3.59
C LYS A 138 16.78 8.22 -3.94
N GLY A 139 17.39 9.39 -4.18
CA GLY A 139 16.69 10.60 -4.63
C GLY A 139 15.90 11.34 -3.54
N VAL A 140 15.95 10.93 -2.27
CA VAL A 140 15.25 11.61 -1.18
C VAL A 140 16.16 12.63 -0.49
N PRO A 141 15.72 13.91 -0.32
CA PRO A 141 16.48 14.94 0.38
C PRO A 141 16.83 14.55 1.83
N SER A 142 18.04 14.89 2.30
CA SER A 142 18.56 14.51 3.64
C SER A 142 17.66 14.97 4.78
N VAL A 143 17.07 16.17 4.69
CA VAL A 143 16.12 16.69 5.68
C VAL A 143 14.89 15.77 5.81
N ARG A 144 14.40 15.27 4.70
CA ARG A 144 13.25 14.34 4.67
C ARG A 144 13.59 12.98 5.28
N LEU A 145 14.83 12.50 5.06
CA LEU A 145 15.33 11.27 5.71
C LEU A 145 15.41 11.44 7.23
N PHE A 146 15.92 12.59 7.71
CA PHE A 146 16.00 12.88 9.14
C PHE A 146 14.61 12.94 9.79
N LEU A 147 13.66 13.64 9.17
CA LEU A 147 12.26 13.70 9.63
C LEU A 147 11.61 12.30 9.65
N SER A 148 11.87 11.48 8.63
CA SER A 148 11.38 10.11 8.55
C SER A 148 11.94 9.23 9.68
N TRP A 149 13.22 9.39 10.02
CA TRP A 149 13.85 8.69 11.13
C TRP A 149 13.24 9.07 12.50
N GLY A 150 13.06 10.38 12.74
CA GLY A 150 12.39 10.87 13.95
C GLY A 150 10.95 10.38 14.07
N ALA A 151 10.20 10.40 12.95
CA ALA A 151 8.84 9.87 12.89
C ALA A 151 8.79 8.37 13.21
N ARG A 152 9.74 7.58 12.69
CA ARG A 152 9.86 6.15 13.01
C ARG A 152 9.99 5.91 14.50
N LEU A 153 10.91 6.63 15.18
CA LEU A 153 11.11 6.48 16.63
C LEU A 153 9.83 6.82 17.40
N TYR A 154 9.15 7.90 17.02
CA TYR A 154 7.89 8.28 17.63
C TYR A 154 6.81 7.21 17.46
N TYR A 155 6.60 6.69 16.23
CA TYR A 155 5.59 5.67 15.98
C TYR A 155 5.91 4.36 16.68
N SER A 156 7.19 3.96 16.72
CA SER A 156 7.61 2.76 17.45
C SER A 156 7.30 2.89 18.94
N ALA A 157 7.52 4.06 19.56
CA ALA A 157 7.20 4.31 20.96
C ALA A 157 5.69 4.37 21.22
N MET A 158 4.92 5.01 20.32
CA MET A 158 3.47 5.19 20.49
C MET A 158 2.69 3.90 20.19
N LEU A 159 2.96 3.24 19.08
CA LEU A 159 2.16 2.13 18.58
C LEU A 159 2.72 0.76 19.00
N ASN A 160 4.04 0.65 19.12
CA ASN A 160 4.76 -0.55 19.58
C ASN A 160 4.27 -1.85 18.93
N VAL A 161 4.18 -1.87 17.60
CA VAL A 161 3.77 -3.06 16.85
C VAL A 161 4.97 -3.99 16.69
N LYS A 162 4.82 -5.23 17.13
CA LYS A 162 5.91 -6.23 17.08
C LYS A 162 6.35 -6.48 15.65
N ASN A 163 7.65 -6.55 15.41
CA ASN A 163 8.30 -6.80 14.10
C ASN A 163 8.06 -5.71 13.04
N VAL A 164 7.65 -4.50 13.43
CA VAL A 164 7.44 -3.37 12.51
C VAL A 164 8.39 -2.23 12.84
N LYS A 165 9.12 -1.78 11.83
CA LYS A 165 9.99 -0.59 11.85
C LYS A 165 9.46 0.51 10.93
N ASP A 166 8.78 0.13 9.83
CA ASP A 166 8.23 1.07 8.84
C ASP A 166 6.71 1.18 8.93
N TYR A 167 6.25 2.19 9.68
CA TYR A 167 4.83 2.45 9.90
C TYR A 167 4.15 3.17 8.75
N THR A 168 4.90 3.76 7.82
CA THR A 168 4.39 4.70 6.83
C THR A 168 4.56 4.26 5.39
N CYS A 169 5.31 3.20 5.11
CA CYS A 169 5.43 2.67 3.76
C CYS A 169 4.08 2.14 3.26
N GLY A 170 3.68 2.53 2.05
CA GLY A 170 2.45 2.10 1.38
C GLY A 170 2.57 0.74 0.71
N TYR A 171 3.77 0.24 0.45
CA TYR A 171 3.97 -1.03 -0.22
C TYR A 171 3.86 -2.19 0.77
N ARG A 172 2.71 -2.85 0.78
CA ARG A 172 2.39 -3.93 1.72
C ARG A 172 1.60 -5.05 1.05
N MET A 173 1.83 -6.28 1.49
CA MET A 173 1.05 -7.45 1.12
C MET A 173 0.27 -7.95 2.33
N TYR A 174 -0.99 -8.34 2.12
CA TYR A 174 -1.91 -8.79 3.16
C TYR A 174 -2.55 -10.11 2.76
N SER A 175 -2.76 -11.02 3.72
CA SER A 175 -3.58 -12.21 3.52
C SER A 175 -5.07 -11.86 3.54
N TYR A 176 -5.87 -12.67 2.84
CA TYR A 176 -7.32 -12.55 2.86
C TYR A 176 -7.88 -12.65 4.29
N GLU A 177 -7.35 -13.60 5.04
CA GLU A 177 -7.80 -13.91 6.41
C GLU A 177 -7.70 -12.70 7.34
N ILE A 178 -6.61 -11.94 7.25
CA ILE A 178 -6.41 -10.79 8.15
C ILE A 178 -7.30 -9.61 7.74
N ILE A 179 -7.47 -9.35 6.44
CA ILE A 179 -8.33 -8.26 5.97
C ILE A 179 -9.81 -8.59 6.24
N SER A 180 -10.25 -9.82 5.96
CA SER A 180 -11.62 -10.26 6.25
C SER A 180 -11.94 -10.18 7.74
N ARG A 181 -11.00 -10.61 8.61
CA ARG A 181 -11.14 -10.48 10.07
C ARG A 181 -11.20 -9.02 10.52
N ALA A 182 -10.38 -8.14 9.93
CA ALA A 182 -10.38 -6.72 10.24
C ALA A 182 -11.69 -6.04 9.86
N LEU A 183 -12.20 -6.31 8.67
CA LEU A 183 -13.49 -5.76 8.22
C LEU A 183 -14.66 -6.30 9.04
N LYS A 184 -14.61 -7.55 9.49
CA LYS A 184 -15.61 -8.12 10.40
C LYS A 184 -15.57 -7.44 11.79
N GLU A 185 -14.38 -7.13 12.31
CA GLU A 185 -14.19 -6.51 13.63
C GLU A 185 -14.54 -5.03 13.64
N TYR A 186 -14.07 -4.28 12.63
CA TYR A 186 -14.14 -2.82 12.62
C TYR A 186 -15.19 -2.25 11.66
N GLY A 187 -15.66 -3.04 10.67
CA GLY A 187 -16.57 -2.54 9.62
C GLY A 187 -16.02 -1.29 8.93
N ASP A 188 -16.86 -0.28 8.75
CA ASP A 188 -16.50 1.00 8.12
C ASP A 188 -15.45 1.78 8.91
N SER A 189 -15.26 1.48 10.20
CA SER A 189 -14.22 2.07 11.04
C SER A 189 -12.84 1.46 10.83
N PHE A 190 -12.66 0.46 9.93
CA PHE A 190 -11.34 -0.11 9.68
C PHE A 190 -10.36 0.93 9.13
N VAL A 191 -10.83 1.83 8.25
CA VAL A 191 -10.03 2.92 7.67
C VAL A 191 -10.82 4.23 7.79
N GLU A 192 -10.55 5.03 8.84
CA GLU A 192 -11.25 6.30 9.10
C GLU A 192 -10.44 7.51 8.60
N ASN A 193 -9.12 7.42 8.67
CA ASN A 193 -8.25 8.52 8.30
C ASN A 193 -8.10 8.63 6.78
N ARG A 194 -8.45 9.78 6.21
CA ARG A 194 -8.37 10.03 4.76
C ARG A 194 -6.96 10.32 4.24
N SER A 195 -6.03 10.70 5.13
CA SER A 195 -4.66 11.06 4.75
C SER A 195 -3.72 9.86 4.80
N PHE A 196 -2.43 10.07 4.51
CA PHE A 196 -1.38 9.05 4.66
C PHE A 196 -1.29 8.41 6.06
N ALA A 197 -1.90 9.04 7.09
CA ALA A 197 -1.98 8.46 8.42
C ALA A 197 -2.83 7.18 8.48
N CYS A 198 -3.68 6.90 7.47
CA CYS A 198 -4.42 5.64 7.33
C CYS A 198 -3.48 4.42 7.31
N MET A 199 -2.26 4.57 6.80
CA MET A 199 -1.28 3.47 6.77
C MET A 199 -0.89 2.98 8.17
N MET A 200 -0.76 3.89 9.12
CA MET A 200 -0.49 3.57 10.53
C MET A 200 -1.74 3.06 11.24
N GLU A 201 -2.89 3.64 10.93
CA GLU A 201 -4.17 3.23 11.49
C GLU A 201 -4.48 1.77 11.16
N VAL A 202 -4.42 1.39 9.87
CA VAL A 202 -4.60 0.02 9.41
C VAL A 202 -3.64 -0.93 10.12
N LEU A 203 -2.35 -0.60 10.14
CA LEU A 203 -1.32 -1.41 10.77
C LEU A 203 -1.58 -1.62 12.27
N PHE A 204 -1.96 -0.56 12.99
CA PHE A 204 -2.26 -0.63 14.41
C PHE A 204 -3.53 -1.47 14.66
N LYS A 205 -4.62 -1.25 13.90
CA LYS A 205 -5.86 -2.02 14.03
C LYS A 205 -5.62 -3.51 13.72
N LEU A 206 -4.84 -3.83 12.69
CA LEU A 206 -4.43 -5.21 12.43
C LEU A 206 -3.64 -5.83 13.59
N SER A 207 -2.75 -5.06 14.21
CA SER A 207 -1.99 -5.55 15.38
C SER A 207 -2.89 -5.87 16.58
N ARG A 208 -3.98 -5.13 16.75
CA ARG A 208 -4.95 -5.34 17.84
C ARG A 208 -5.76 -6.64 17.70
N ILE A 209 -5.95 -7.09 16.48
CA ILE A 209 -6.60 -8.38 16.20
C ILE A 209 -5.59 -9.53 16.02
N GLY A 210 -4.32 -9.33 16.40
CA GLY A 210 -3.31 -10.37 16.46
C GLY A 210 -2.63 -10.71 15.13
N ALA A 211 -2.60 -9.78 14.16
CA ALA A 211 -1.85 -9.96 12.92
C ALA A 211 -0.37 -10.18 13.18
N LYS A 212 0.25 -11.07 12.40
CA LYS A 212 1.70 -11.30 12.39
C LYS A 212 2.35 -10.49 11.27
N PHE A 213 3.34 -9.67 11.64
CA PHE A 213 4.02 -8.78 10.70
C PHE A 213 5.43 -9.25 10.38
N ALA A 214 5.83 -9.07 9.12
CA ALA A 214 7.21 -9.16 8.66
C ALA A 214 7.58 -7.95 7.82
N GLU A 215 8.87 -7.70 7.68
CA GLU A 215 9.41 -6.68 6.80
C GLU A 215 10.40 -7.32 5.82
N VAL A 216 10.39 -6.84 4.57
CA VAL A 216 11.36 -7.20 3.54
C VAL A 216 12.12 -5.96 3.08
N PRO A 217 13.41 -6.10 2.72
CA PRO A 217 14.18 -4.98 2.20
C PRO A 217 13.70 -4.61 0.80
N PHE A 218 13.79 -3.32 0.47
CA PHE A 218 13.59 -2.85 -0.89
C PHE A 218 14.42 -1.58 -1.18
N GLU A 219 14.52 -1.22 -2.45
CA GLU A 219 15.12 0.03 -2.88
C GLU A 219 14.01 1.03 -3.24
N LEU A 220 13.91 2.11 -2.45
CA LEU A 220 13.04 3.23 -2.77
C LEU A 220 13.72 4.13 -3.81
N ARG A 221 13.11 4.25 -5.00
CA ARG A 221 13.62 5.01 -6.15
C ARG A 221 12.79 6.27 -6.36
N TYR A 222 13.02 7.26 -5.49
CA TYR A 222 12.33 8.54 -5.60
C TYR A 222 12.72 9.34 -6.86
N ASP A 223 13.85 8.99 -7.45
CA ASP A 223 14.37 9.50 -8.73
C ASP A 223 13.61 8.96 -9.96
N HIS A 224 12.79 7.90 -9.82
CA HIS A 224 11.94 7.38 -10.89
C HIS A 224 10.59 8.09 -11.01
N LYS A 225 10.22 8.92 -10.03
CA LYS A 225 8.98 9.67 -10.05
C LYS A 225 9.09 10.84 -11.02
N GLU A 226 8.25 10.85 -12.05
CA GLU A 226 8.17 11.95 -13.03
C GLU A 226 7.17 13.04 -12.58
N GLY A 227 6.18 12.67 -11.78
CA GLY A 227 5.19 13.58 -11.22
C GLY A 227 5.69 14.35 -10.00
N GLU A 228 5.04 15.49 -9.67
CA GLU A 228 5.33 16.24 -8.46
C GLU A 228 4.81 15.54 -7.20
N SER A 229 5.51 15.72 -6.07
CA SER A 229 5.04 15.21 -4.78
C SER A 229 3.81 15.98 -4.31
N LYS A 230 2.66 15.34 -4.25
CA LYS A 230 1.37 15.92 -3.82
C LYS A 230 1.26 16.01 -2.29
N MET A 231 2.20 15.42 -1.56
CA MET A 231 2.20 15.37 -0.10
C MET A 231 2.61 16.72 0.53
N LYS A 232 1.71 17.34 1.27
CA LYS A 232 1.99 18.52 2.11
C LYS A 232 2.69 18.07 3.40
N ILE A 233 4.03 18.01 3.38
CA ILE A 233 4.86 17.39 4.42
C ILE A 233 4.47 17.83 5.83
N ALA A 234 4.43 19.15 6.12
CA ALA A 234 4.12 19.65 7.46
C ALA A 234 2.72 19.23 7.95
N LYS A 235 1.71 19.28 7.06
CA LYS A 235 0.36 18.84 7.37
C LYS A 235 0.33 17.35 7.63
N THR A 236 0.95 16.54 6.76
CA THR A 236 1.00 15.08 6.89
C THR A 236 1.69 14.64 8.17
N VAL A 237 2.83 15.25 8.52
CA VAL A 237 3.54 14.97 9.78
C VAL A 237 2.65 15.26 10.98
N LYS A 238 2.03 16.46 11.03
CA LYS A 238 1.13 16.83 12.14
C LYS A 238 -0.05 15.87 12.28
N GLU A 239 -0.72 15.52 11.18
CA GLU A 239 -1.84 14.57 11.17
C GLU A 239 -1.40 13.18 11.63
N SER A 240 -0.26 12.70 11.13
CA SER A 240 0.28 11.39 11.50
C SER A 240 0.65 11.31 12.99
N LEU A 241 1.28 12.34 13.54
CA LEU A 241 1.61 12.39 14.97
C LEU A 241 0.33 12.39 15.82
N LYS A 242 -0.66 13.20 15.44
CA LYS A 242 -1.97 13.23 16.12
C LYS A 242 -2.66 11.86 16.05
N THR A 243 -2.69 11.23 14.89
CA THR A 243 -3.31 9.91 14.69
C THR A 243 -2.65 8.85 15.57
N ALA A 244 -1.31 8.78 15.59
CA ALA A 244 -0.59 7.81 16.43
C ALA A 244 -0.91 8.01 17.94
N PHE A 245 -1.00 9.26 18.38
CA PHE A 245 -1.39 9.59 19.76
C PHE A 245 -2.82 9.16 20.06
N MET A 246 -3.79 9.47 19.18
CA MET A 246 -5.19 9.09 19.35
C MET A 246 -5.38 7.57 19.36
N LEU A 247 -4.71 6.85 18.46
CA LEU A 247 -4.71 5.38 18.43
C LEU A 247 -4.16 4.77 19.74
N ARG A 248 -3.22 5.44 20.40
CA ARG A 248 -2.67 5.00 21.68
C ARG A 248 -3.63 5.17 22.86
N ILE A 249 -4.39 6.28 22.86
CA ILE A 249 -5.29 6.63 23.99
C ILE A 249 -6.62 5.89 23.89
N ASN A 250 -7.16 5.74 22.69
CA ASN A 250 -8.46 5.09 22.45
C ASN A 250 -8.32 3.54 22.46
N LYS A 251 -7.53 3.04 23.40
CA LYS A 251 -7.33 1.60 23.63
C LYS A 251 -8.55 0.92 24.20
#